data_9b15cec9041a583d6f46e57033b76503
#
_entry.id   9b15cec9041a583d6f46e57033b76503
#
_cell.length_a   1.000
_cell.length_b   1.000
_cell.length_c   1.000
_cell.angle_alpha   90.00
_cell.angle_beta   90.00
_cell.angle_gamma   90.00
#
_symmetry.space_group_name_H-M   'P 1'
#
loop_
_entity.id
_entity.type
_entity.pdbx_description
1 polymer ?
#
loop_
_entity_poly.entity_id
_entity_poly.type
_entity_poly.pdbx_seq_one_letter_code
_entity_poly.pdbx_strand_id
1 'polypeptide(L)'
;KLTSNILTLNELDPKSVRLDISSFDINALIKHTIETFEGTCKKKKIQFQLTFSAEKELVSADKVKIGQVIYNLVDNSIKFSSENSNIFISVKEKGEKAYISVKDSGAGISKENIDRIWDRFYKSDSSRGRDKKGSGLGLSIVKETLLAHNENIDVISTVGVGTEFIFSLPISKSAENT
;
A
#
# COMPACT_ATOMS: atom_id res chain seq x y z
N LYS A 1 -15.35 -11.07 0.79
CA LYS A 1 -14.33 -9.97 0.96
C LYS A 1 -14.32 -9.38 2.38
N LEU A 2 -15.49 -9.13 3.01
CA LEU A 2 -15.58 -8.60 4.38
C LEU A 2 -15.07 -9.60 5.42
N THR A 3 -15.40 -10.87 5.27
CA THR A 3 -15.01 -11.97 6.15
C THR A 3 -13.49 -12.19 6.16
N SER A 4 -12.83 -12.04 4.99
CA SER A 4 -11.37 -12.14 4.87
C SER A 4 -10.64 -11.03 5.64
N ASN A 5 -11.14 -9.79 5.57
CA ASN A 5 -10.55 -8.66 6.29
C ASN A 5 -10.76 -8.75 7.82
N ILE A 6 -11.91 -9.28 8.27
CA ILE A 6 -12.19 -9.47 9.70
C ILE A 6 -11.30 -10.58 10.29
N LEU A 7 -11.10 -11.68 9.57
CA LEU A 7 -10.18 -12.75 9.98
C LEU A 7 -8.73 -12.21 10.09
N THR A 8 -8.30 -11.38 9.16
CA THR A 8 -6.97 -10.74 9.21
C THR A 8 -6.82 -9.83 10.43
N LEU A 9 -7.88 -9.13 10.86
CA LEU A 9 -7.85 -8.27 12.05
C LEU A 9 -7.72 -9.05 13.36
N ASN A 10 -8.34 -10.22 13.46
CA ASN A 10 -8.21 -11.07 14.65
C ASN A 10 -6.81 -11.70 14.78
N GLU A 11 -6.06 -11.80 13.68
CA GLU A 11 -4.67 -12.27 13.69
C GLU A 11 -3.66 -11.16 13.99
N LEU A 12 -4.08 -9.87 13.93
CA LEU A 12 -3.23 -8.69 14.11
C LEU A 12 -3.25 -8.12 15.54
N ASP A 13 -3.31 -8.97 16.57
CA ASP A 13 -2.85 -8.56 17.89
C ASP A 13 -1.33 -8.35 17.80
N PRO A 14 -0.79 -7.12 18.00
CA PRO A 14 0.64 -6.82 17.81
C PRO A 14 1.58 -7.73 18.61
N LYS A 15 1.04 -8.40 19.64
CA LYS A 15 1.79 -9.34 20.48
C LYS A 15 1.76 -10.79 19.99
N SER A 16 0.98 -11.14 18.97
CA SER A 16 0.78 -12.51 18.49
C SER A 16 1.05 -12.73 17.00
N VAL A 17 1.35 -11.68 16.24
CA VAL A 17 1.58 -11.81 14.78
C VAL A 17 2.91 -12.49 14.52
N ARG A 18 2.85 -13.76 14.17
CA ARG A 18 4.00 -14.48 13.64
C ARG A 18 4.20 -14.12 12.18
N LEU A 19 5.31 -13.44 11.86
CA LEU A 19 5.69 -13.11 10.49
C LEU A 19 6.48 -14.26 9.87
N ASP A 20 6.19 -14.58 8.63
CA ASP A 20 6.97 -15.50 7.80
C ASP A 20 7.95 -14.70 6.90
N ILE A 21 9.07 -14.29 7.51
CA ILE A 21 10.06 -13.45 6.84
C ILE A 21 10.82 -14.24 5.80
N SER A 22 10.84 -13.74 4.58
CA SER A 22 11.58 -14.31 3.45
C SER A 22 12.20 -13.22 2.58
N SER A 23 13.17 -13.60 1.75
CA SER A 23 13.72 -12.70 0.72
C SER A 23 12.90 -12.84 -0.56
N PHE A 24 12.44 -11.74 -1.10
CA PHE A 24 11.68 -11.72 -2.36
C PHE A 24 11.89 -10.39 -3.11
N ASP A 25 11.61 -10.42 -4.42
CA ASP A 25 11.66 -9.24 -5.28
C ASP A 25 10.41 -8.39 -5.12
N ILE A 26 10.54 -7.19 -4.55
CA ILE A 26 9.42 -6.26 -4.34
C ILE A 26 8.88 -5.71 -5.66
N ASN A 27 9.74 -5.52 -6.67
CA ASN A 27 9.32 -5.05 -7.99
C ASN A 27 8.39 -6.06 -8.67
N ALA A 28 8.73 -7.36 -8.58
CA ALA A 28 7.89 -8.43 -9.10
C ALA A 28 6.55 -8.52 -8.36
N LEU A 29 6.55 -8.37 -7.03
CA LEU A 29 5.34 -8.38 -6.23
C LEU A 29 4.40 -7.22 -6.58
N ILE A 30 4.94 -6.00 -6.78
CA ILE A 30 4.17 -4.83 -7.22
C ILE A 30 3.53 -5.11 -8.59
N LYS A 31 4.32 -5.55 -9.57
CA LYS A 31 3.81 -5.86 -10.93
C LYS A 31 2.67 -6.87 -10.88
N HIS A 32 2.85 -7.97 -10.14
CA HIS A 32 1.82 -9.00 -10.00
C HIS A 32 0.54 -8.46 -9.31
N THR A 33 0.71 -7.60 -8.31
CA THR A 33 -0.44 -7.00 -7.59
C THR A 33 -1.24 -6.08 -8.50
N ILE A 34 -0.61 -5.22 -9.29
CA ILE A 34 -1.33 -4.28 -10.17
C ILE A 34 -2.06 -5.00 -11.32
N GLU A 35 -1.58 -6.16 -11.78
CA GLU A 35 -2.27 -6.99 -12.77
C GLU A 35 -3.68 -7.36 -12.31
N THR A 36 -3.90 -7.55 -11.02
CA THR A 36 -5.23 -7.88 -10.46
C THR A 36 -6.26 -6.75 -10.64
N PHE A 37 -5.81 -5.52 -10.89
CA PHE A 37 -6.65 -4.34 -11.09
C PHE A 37 -6.83 -3.95 -12.57
N GLU A 38 -6.25 -4.69 -13.50
CA GLU A 38 -6.25 -4.35 -14.93
C GLU A 38 -7.67 -4.07 -15.47
N GLY A 39 -8.62 -4.91 -15.13
CA GLY A 39 -10.01 -4.74 -15.56
C GLY A 39 -10.67 -3.46 -15.03
N THR A 40 -10.41 -3.12 -13.77
CA THR A 40 -10.94 -1.90 -13.13
C THR A 40 -10.26 -0.67 -13.69
N CYS A 41 -8.95 -0.71 -13.86
CA CYS A 41 -8.16 0.39 -14.41
C CYS A 41 -8.53 0.67 -15.88
N LYS A 42 -8.78 -0.37 -16.67
CA LYS A 42 -9.24 -0.23 -18.06
C LYS A 42 -10.60 0.50 -18.14
N LYS A 43 -11.54 0.17 -17.25
CA LYS A 43 -12.86 0.85 -17.20
C LYS A 43 -12.75 2.31 -16.82
N LYS A 44 -11.88 2.66 -15.87
CA LYS A 44 -11.64 4.04 -15.43
C LYS A 44 -10.59 4.79 -16.27
N LYS A 45 -9.94 4.12 -17.21
CA LYS A 45 -8.81 4.64 -18.00
C LYS A 45 -7.68 5.16 -17.10
N ILE A 46 -7.40 4.43 -16.03
CA ILE A 46 -6.29 4.70 -15.11
C ILE A 46 -5.06 3.93 -15.62
N GLN A 47 -3.90 4.58 -15.62
CA GLN A 47 -2.62 4.00 -16.01
C GLN A 47 -1.66 3.96 -14.82
N PHE A 48 -0.92 2.86 -14.68
CA PHE A 48 0.18 2.77 -13.73
C PHE A 48 1.48 3.25 -14.39
N GLN A 49 2.19 4.13 -13.67
CA GLN A 49 3.53 4.59 -14.02
C GLN A 49 4.51 4.03 -12.99
N LEU A 50 5.35 3.09 -13.41
CA LEU A 50 6.30 2.41 -12.53
C LEU A 50 7.70 2.99 -12.69
N THR A 51 8.37 3.30 -11.57
CA THR A 51 9.76 3.76 -11.53
C THR A 51 10.52 2.96 -10.48
N PHE A 52 11.41 2.10 -10.91
CA PHE A 52 12.24 1.27 -10.04
C PHE A 52 13.71 1.67 -10.17
N SER A 53 14.41 1.82 -9.04
CA SER A 53 15.85 2.16 -9.02
C SER A 53 16.74 1.04 -9.53
N ALA A 54 16.26 -0.19 -9.50
CA ALA A 54 16.93 -1.38 -10.01
C ALA A 54 15.93 -2.28 -10.76
N GLU A 55 16.41 -3.14 -11.63
CA GLU A 55 15.59 -4.13 -12.33
C GLU A 55 14.94 -5.11 -11.33
N LYS A 56 15.70 -5.49 -10.32
CA LYS A 56 15.28 -6.38 -9.24
C LYS A 56 15.68 -5.78 -7.90
N GLU A 57 14.74 -5.71 -6.95
CA GLU A 57 14.99 -5.22 -5.59
C GLU A 57 14.57 -6.25 -4.56
N LEU A 58 15.55 -6.90 -3.92
CA LEU A 58 15.30 -7.92 -2.92
C LEU A 58 15.10 -7.30 -1.55
N VAL A 59 13.96 -7.59 -0.92
CA VAL A 59 13.62 -7.16 0.44
C VAL A 59 13.40 -8.35 1.35
N SER A 60 13.55 -8.12 2.66
CA SER A 60 13.32 -9.11 3.71
C SER A 60 12.06 -8.76 4.49
N ALA A 61 10.97 -9.49 4.25
CA ALA A 61 9.67 -9.25 4.89
C ALA A 61 8.76 -10.47 4.72
N ASP A 62 7.55 -10.41 5.28
CA ASP A 62 6.50 -11.39 5.00
C ASP A 62 5.83 -11.05 3.65
N LYS A 63 6.16 -11.82 2.62
CA LYS A 63 5.71 -11.59 1.24
C LYS A 63 4.19 -11.49 1.11
N VAL A 64 3.45 -12.35 1.81
CA VAL A 64 1.98 -12.38 1.73
C VAL A 64 1.39 -11.13 2.36
N LYS A 65 1.87 -10.75 3.53
CA LYS A 65 1.40 -9.56 4.25
C LYS A 65 1.78 -8.27 3.54
N ILE A 66 2.97 -8.18 2.97
CA ILE A 66 3.37 -7.02 2.15
C ILE A 66 2.58 -6.96 0.84
N GLY A 67 2.27 -8.10 0.22
CA GLY A 67 1.35 -8.14 -0.92
C GLY A 67 -0.02 -7.54 -0.58
N GLN A 68 -0.54 -7.80 0.61
CA GLN A 68 -1.79 -7.20 1.10
C GLN A 68 -1.65 -5.69 1.34
N VAL A 69 -0.50 -5.23 1.86
CA VAL A 69 -0.21 -3.79 2.00
C VAL A 69 -0.28 -3.09 0.65
N ILE A 70 0.43 -3.61 -0.34
CA ILE A 70 0.45 -3.04 -1.70
C ILE A 70 -0.95 -3.06 -2.30
N TYR A 71 -1.68 -4.19 -2.19
CA TYR A 71 -3.04 -4.32 -2.67
C TYR A 71 -3.96 -3.23 -2.08
N ASN A 72 -3.93 -3.03 -0.76
CA ASN A 72 -4.76 -2.05 -0.08
C ASN A 72 -4.43 -0.60 -0.48
N LEU A 73 -3.14 -0.27 -0.65
CA LEU A 73 -2.72 1.05 -1.09
C LEU A 73 -3.13 1.32 -2.55
N VAL A 74 -2.96 0.35 -3.43
CA VAL A 74 -3.36 0.44 -4.85
C VAL A 74 -4.88 0.52 -4.99
N ASP A 75 -5.63 -0.32 -4.29
CA ASP A 75 -7.10 -0.30 -4.28
C ASP A 75 -7.62 1.07 -3.83
N ASN A 76 -7.01 1.62 -2.78
CA ASN A 76 -7.33 2.95 -2.27
C ASN A 76 -7.06 4.04 -3.31
N SER A 77 -5.88 4.02 -3.94
CA SER A 77 -5.52 4.97 -4.99
C SER A 77 -6.48 4.91 -6.18
N ILE A 78 -6.89 3.72 -6.63
CA ILE A 78 -7.88 3.56 -7.71
C ILE A 78 -9.25 4.12 -7.33
N LYS A 79 -9.68 3.89 -6.09
CA LYS A 79 -10.98 4.37 -5.59
C LYS A 79 -11.10 5.87 -5.59
N PHE A 80 -10.05 6.57 -5.17
CA PHE A 80 -10.04 8.02 -5.01
C PHE A 80 -9.53 8.78 -6.24
N SER A 81 -8.95 8.09 -7.21
CA SER A 81 -8.54 8.67 -8.49
C SER A 81 -9.71 8.94 -9.41
N SER A 82 -9.60 10.01 -10.16
CA SER A 82 -10.54 10.34 -11.25
C SER A 82 -10.31 9.43 -12.46
N GLU A 83 -11.26 9.39 -13.37
CA GLU A 83 -11.06 8.76 -14.67
C GLU A 83 -9.96 9.48 -15.47
N ASN A 84 -9.30 8.75 -16.37
CA ASN A 84 -8.20 9.26 -17.22
C ASN A 84 -7.02 9.80 -16.40
N SER A 85 -6.68 9.17 -15.29
CA SER A 85 -5.58 9.58 -14.39
C SER A 85 -4.45 8.56 -14.34
N ASN A 86 -3.35 8.95 -13.70
CA ASN A 86 -2.21 8.08 -13.47
C ASN A 86 -2.02 7.79 -11.98
N ILE A 87 -1.60 6.56 -11.69
CA ILE A 87 -1.09 6.16 -10.38
C ILE A 87 0.39 5.86 -10.53
N PHE A 88 1.22 6.54 -9.75
CA PHE A 88 2.67 6.40 -9.77
C PHE A 88 3.09 5.47 -8.64
N ILE A 89 3.86 4.44 -8.97
CA ILE A 89 4.45 3.54 -7.99
C ILE A 89 5.96 3.55 -8.19
N SER A 90 6.71 3.84 -7.14
CA SER A 90 8.15 3.84 -7.20
C SER A 90 8.78 3.00 -6.11
N VAL A 91 9.93 2.41 -6.42
CA VAL A 91 10.82 1.75 -5.47
C VAL A 91 12.19 2.40 -5.58
N LYS A 92 12.70 2.92 -4.46
CA LYS A 92 14.01 3.58 -4.40
C LYS A 92 14.82 3.00 -3.26
N GLU A 93 16.04 2.60 -3.56
CA GLU A 93 17.02 2.21 -2.56
C GLU A 93 17.60 3.45 -1.88
N LYS A 94 17.68 3.42 -0.54
CA LYS A 94 18.38 4.43 0.25
C LYS A 94 18.96 3.77 1.51
N GLY A 95 20.27 3.70 1.57
CA GLY A 95 20.97 2.99 2.64
C GLY A 95 20.65 1.48 2.60
N GLU A 96 20.21 0.94 3.72
CA GLU A 96 19.86 -0.48 3.84
C GLU A 96 18.35 -0.76 3.65
N LYS A 97 17.60 0.21 3.13
CA LYS A 97 16.16 0.10 2.93
C LYS A 97 15.72 0.41 1.51
N ALA A 98 14.70 -0.31 1.06
CA ALA A 98 13.92 0.01 -0.11
C ALA A 98 12.70 0.84 0.33
N TYR A 99 12.51 2.01 -0.26
CA TYR A 99 11.35 2.88 -0.05
C TYR A 99 10.36 2.69 -1.18
N ILE A 100 9.15 2.31 -0.81
CA ILE A 100 8.06 2.07 -1.74
C ILE A 100 7.05 3.22 -1.61
N SER A 101 6.74 3.87 -2.72
CA SER A 101 5.75 4.94 -2.79
C SER A 101 4.61 4.56 -3.72
N VAL A 102 3.38 4.83 -3.29
CA VAL A 102 2.15 4.75 -4.11
C VAL A 102 1.48 6.11 -4.08
N LYS A 103 1.41 6.76 -5.24
CA LYS A 103 0.92 8.14 -5.40
C LYS A 103 -0.20 8.21 -6.41
N ASP A 104 -1.32 8.81 -6.01
CA ASP A 104 -2.44 9.14 -6.88
C ASP A 104 -2.59 10.65 -7.09
N SER A 105 -3.37 11.02 -8.10
CA SER A 105 -3.79 12.39 -8.38
C SER A 105 -5.29 12.59 -8.06
N GLY A 106 -5.73 11.96 -6.97
CA GLY A 106 -7.15 11.95 -6.57
C GLY A 106 -7.57 13.16 -5.75
N ALA A 107 -8.63 12.96 -4.97
CA ALA A 107 -9.25 14.02 -4.18
C ALA A 107 -8.36 14.59 -3.07
N GLY A 108 -7.35 13.84 -2.64
CA GLY A 108 -6.55 14.19 -1.48
C GLY A 108 -7.29 14.04 -0.16
N ILE A 109 -6.58 14.26 0.93
CA ILE A 109 -7.05 14.12 2.31
C ILE A 109 -6.84 15.44 3.02
N SER A 110 -7.85 15.94 3.71
CA SER A 110 -7.74 17.17 4.49
C SER A 110 -6.87 16.96 5.74
N LYS A 111 -6.25 18.03 6.23
CA LYS A 111 -5.42 18.00 7.45
C LYS A 111 -6.17 17.48 8.67
N GLU A 112 -7.47 17.75 8.75
CA GLU A 112 -8.33 17.31 9.85
C GLU A 112 -8.57 15.79 9.85
N ASN A 113 -8.47 15.18 8.67
CA ASN A 113 -8.75 13.77 8.48
C ASN A 113 -7.48 12.90 8.44
N ILE A 114 -6.30 13.51 8.20
CA ILE A 114 -5.07 12.77 7.89
C ILE A 114 -4.62 11.83 9.02
N ASP A 115 -4.87 12.20 10.27
CA ASP A 115 -4.54 11.36 11.41
C ASP A 115 -5.56 10.23 11.63
N ARG A 116 -6.79 10.42 11.15
CA ARG A 116 -7.91 9.51 11.33
C ARG A 116 -8.02 8.44 10.25
N ILE A 117 -7.33 8.59 9.12
CA ILE A 117 -7.38 7.59 8.03
C ILE A 117 -6.90 6.20 8.46
N TRP A 118 -6.13 6.13 9.55
CA TRP A 118 -5.62 4.89 10.13
C TRP A 118 -6.58 4.20 11.09
N ASP A 119 -7.66 4.89 11.50
CA ASP A 119 -8.65 4.34 12.42
C ASP A 119 -9.47 3.26 11.71
N ARG A 120 -9.79 2.20 12.44
CA ARG A 120 -10.63 1.13 11.94
C ARG A 120 -12.04 1.66 11.65
N PHE A 121 -12.60 1.26 10.49
CA PHE A 121 -13.95 1.67 10.03
C PHE A 121 -14.09 3.17 9.73
N TYR A 122 -13.00 3.93 9.76
CA TYR A 122 -13.06 5.34 9.41
C TYR A 122 -13.27 5.55 7.92
N LYS A 123 -14.19 6.44 7.59
CA LYS A 123 -14.44 6.94 6.23
C LYS A 123 -14.65 8.45 6.33
N SER A 124 -13.91 9.22 5.55
CA SER A 124 -14.15 10.66 5.45
C SER A 124 -15.49 10.95 4.74
N ASP A 125 -16.08 12.12 4.96
CA ASP A 125 -17.35 12.50 4.34
C ASP A 125 -17.25 12.52 2.81
N SER A 126 -16.09 12.88 2.25
CA SER A 126 -15.82 12.79 0.82
C SER A 126 -15.75 11.36 0.28
N SER A 127 -15.43 10.38 1.14
CA SER A 127 -15.38 8.96 0.79
C SER A 127 -16.73 8.26 0.94
N ARG A 128 -17.62 8.77 1.78
CA ARG A 128 -18.97 8.19 2.01
C ARG A 128 -19.82 8.12 0.74
N GLY A 129 -19.64 9.06 -0.19
CA GLY A 129 -20.35 9.08 -1.46
C GLY A 129 -19.73 8.23 -2.56
N ARG A 130 -18.40 8.06 -2.58
CA ARG A 130 -17.64 7.39 -3.64
C ARG A 130 -17.34 5.92 -3.34
N ASP A 131 -17.15 5.57 -2.08
CA ASP A 131 -16.85 4.21 -1.65
C ASP A 131 -17.89 3.66 -0.68
N LYS A 132 -19.11 3.44 -1.19
CA LYS A 132 -20.19 2.76 -0.43
C LYS A 132 -19.82 1.30 -0.06
N LYS A 133 -18.87 0.70 -0.78
CA LYS A 133 -18.48 -0.71 -0.63
C LYS A 133 -17.21 -0.95 0.19
N GLY A 134 -16.42 0.07 0.50
CA GLY A 134 -15.21 -0.07 1.29
C GLY A 134 -15.50 -0.37 2.75
N SER A 135 -14.74 -1.28 3.37
CA SER A 135 -14.90 -1.65 4.79
C SER A 135 -14.36 -0.60 5.77
N GLY A 136 -13.52 0.33 5.32
CA GLY A 136 -12.78 1.25 6.19
C GLY A 136 -11.65 0.56 6.98
N LEU A 137 -11.25 -0.65 6.58
CA LEU A 137 -10.22 -1.44 7.25
C LEU A 137 -8.88 -1.47 6.53
N GLY A 138 -8.84 -1.11 5.24
CA GLY A 138 -7.66 -1.27 4.41
C GLY A 138 -6.42 -0.54 4.94
N LEU A 139 -6.54 0.73 5.32
CA LEU A 139 -5.41 1.52 5.83
C LEU A 139 -5.01 1.14 7.26
N SER A 140 -5.94 0.75 8.11
CA SER A 140 -5.60 0.23 9.45
C SER A 140 -4.80 -1.07 9.35
N ILE A 141 -5.17 -1.98 8.45
CA ILE A 141 -4.43 -3.22 8.16
C ILE A 141 -3.02 -2.89 7.65
N VAL A 142 -2.89 -1.92 6.74
CA VAL A 142 -1.58 -1.46 6.23
C VAL A 142 -0.68 -1.01 7.38
N LYS A 143 -1.17 -0.11 8.24
CA LYS A 143 -0.41 0.42 9.37
C LYS A 143 0.00 -0.68 10.35
N GLU A 144 -0.95 -1.52 10.76
CA GLU A 144 -0.70 -2.62 11.70
C GLU A 144 0.31 -3.64 11.13
N THR A 145 0.20 -3.97 9.85
CA THR A 145 1.14 -4.87 9.17
C THR A 145 2.56 -4.32 9.14
N LEU A 146 2.73 -3.04 8.79
CA LEU A 146 4.04 -2.41 8.74
C LEU A 146 4.64 -2.26 10.15
N LEU A 147 3.85 -1.90 11.15
CA LEU A 147 4.31 -1.86 12.54
C LEU A 147 4.78 -3.25 13.03
N ALA A 148 4.10 -4.33 12.65
CA ALA A 148 4.54 -5.70 12.95
C ALA A 148 5.90 -6.04 12.32
N HIS A 149 6.24 -5.39 11.20
CA HIS A 149 7.57 -5.50 10.56
C HIS A 149 8.60 -4.51 11.14
N ASN A 150 8.29 -3.77 12.20
CA ASN A 150 9.08 -2.65 12.73
C ASN A 150 9.34 -1.55 11.70
N GLU A 151 8.38 -1.34 10.81
CA GLU A 151 8.41 -0.31 9.78
C GLU A 151 7.25 0.67 9.96
N ASN A 152 7.41 1.88 9.41
CA ASN A 152 6.40 2.92 9.44
C ASN A 152 5.85 3.19 8.04
N ILE A 153 4.72 3.88 8.01
CA ILE A 153 4.14 4.42 6.79
C ILE A 153 3.89 5.91 6.97
N ASP A 154 4.32 6.70 6.01
CA ASP A 154 4.06 8.13 5.91
C ASP A 154 3.00 8.42 4.86
N VAL A 155 2.28 9.53 5.04
CA VAL A 155 1.28 10.02 4.09
C VAL A 155 1.53 11.50 3.81
N ILE A 156 1.59 11.83 2.52
CA ILE A 156 1.65 13.21 2.04
C ILE A 156 0.41 13.42 1.19
N SER A 157 -0.43 14.38 1.57
CA SER A 157 -1.67 14.61 0.84
C SER A 157 -2.03 16.09 0.81
N THR A 158 -2.61 16.50 -0.32
CA THR A 158 -3.15 17.83 -0.54
C THR A 158 -4.51 17.71 -1.21
N VAL A 159 -5.53 18.32 -0.61
CA VAL A 159 -6.90 18.33 -1.16
C VAL A 159 -6.89 18.87 -2.57
N GLY A 160 -7.54 18.15 -3.49
CA GLY A 160 -7.62 18.49 -4.91
C GLY A 160 -6.37 18.18 -5.74
N VAL A 161 -5.29 17.71 -5.11
CA VAL A 161 -4.03 17.36 -5.79
C VAL A 161 -3.80 15.86 -5.81
N GLY A 162 -3.91 15.18 -4.66
CA GLY A 162 -3.74 13.75 -4.53
C GLY A 162 -3.11 13.33 -3.22
N THR A 163 -2.79 12.04 -3.13
CA THR A 163 -2.21 11.40 -1.94
C THR A 163 -1.04 10.52 -2.32
N GLU A 164 0.00 10.55 -1.51
CA GLU A 164 1.16 9.69 -1.60
C GLU A 164 1.38 8.97 -0.28
N PHE A 165 1.41 7.63 -0.31
CA PHE A 165 1.80 6.78 0.80
C PHE A 165 3.21 6.26 0.57
N ILE A 166 4.06 6.33 1.60
CA ILE A 166 5.46 5.92 1.53
C ILE A 166 5.77 5.00 2.71
N PHE A 167 6.30 3.82 2.43
CA PHE A 167 6.81 2.91 3.46
C PHE A 167 8.15 2.32 3.06
N SER A 168 8.88 1.75 4.01
CA SER A 168 10.17 1.12 3.76
C SER A 168 10.18 -0.35 4.16
N LEU A 169 11.09 -1.10 3.55
CA LEU A 169 11.39 -2.47 3.91
C LEU A 169 12.92 -2.67 3.93
N PRO A 170 13.46 -3.53 4.81
CA PRO A 170 14.87 -3.85 4.79
C PRO A 170 15.25 -4.52 3.47
N ILE A 171 16.36 -4.09 2.87
CA ILE A 171 16.95 -4.78 1.72
C ILE A 171 17.48 -6.14 2.22
N SER A 172 17.14 -7.20 1.49
CA SER A 172 17.70 -8.52 1.75
C SER A 172 19.15 -8.52 1.34
N LYS A 173 20.06 -8.68 2.32
CA LYS A 173 21.48 -8.92 2.01
C LYS A 173 21.55 -10.23 1.24
N SER A 174 22.04 -10.20 0.00
CA SER A 174 22.44 -11.41 -0.71
C SER A 174 23.40 -12.16 0.22
N ALA A 175 23.14 -13.44 0.47
CA ALA A 175 24.18 -14.26 1.03
C ALA A 175 25.32 -14.23 0.01
N GLU A 176 26.36 -13.44 0.27
CA GLU A 176 27.62 -13.58 -0.45
C GLU A 176 28.05 -15.01 -0.22
N ASN A 177 28.04 -15.78 -1.31
CA ASN A 177 28.61 -17.13 -1.33
C ASN A 177 30.08 -17.00 -0.93
N THR A 178 30.36 -17.42 0.29
CA THR A 178 31.70 -17.73 0.76
C THR A 178 32.11 -19.06 0.18
#